data_7737bbbad6b8392fd894e850d878afce
#
_entry.id   7737bbbad6b8392fd894e850d878afce
#
_cell.length_a   1.000
_cell.length_b   1.000
_cell.length_c   1.000
_cell.angle_alpha   90.00
_cell.angle_beta   90.00
_cell.angle_gamma   90.00
#
_symmetry.space_group_name_H-M   'P 1'
#
loop_
_entity.id
_entity.type
_entity.pdbx_description
1 polymer ?
#
loop_
_entity_poly.entity_id
_entity_poly.type
_entity_poly.pdbx_seq_one_letter_code
_entity_poly.pdbx_strand_id
1 'polypeptide(L)'
;MRTWAEWDDAVPGFVEIDLVGHEGGNSRGEFCFTLDVTDIATGWTETRSVRNKAQKWVFAAIKDATAAFPFAILGIDSDNGSEFINRELLTWCEQENLTFTRSRSGNKNDGAHVEQKNWHIVRQTVGYHRYDTAAELDLLNRIWALQRLLTNHFGPQQKLLAKVRTGAKISKTYDRPATPFQRVLADTGTVSRDVKKRLRRENKPLNPAAIQRQIQALSAELLTLTTAKQGTKPQPAIRAKPNDSTKQPQRAS
;
A
#
# COMPACT_ATOMS: atom_id res chain seq x y z
N MET A 1 -2.93 -21.81 -14.25
CA MET A 1 -3.22 -20.36 -14.17
C MET A 1 -4.72 -20.22 -14.42
N ARG A 2 -5.48 -19.89 -13.39
CA ARG A 2 -6.94 -19.70 -13.49
C ARG A 2 -7.20 -18.39 -14.21
N THR A 3 -8.28 -18.29 -14.94
CA THR A 3 -8.59 -17.13 -15.78
C THR A 3 -9.43 -16.11 -15.00
N TRP A 4 -9.46 -14.87 -15.44
CA TRP A 4 -10.33 -13.79 -14.93
C TRP A 4 -11.84 -14.18 -14.87
N ALA A 5 -12.25 -15.25 -15.54
CA ALA A 5 -13.62 -15.77 -15.48
C ALA A 5 -14.05 -16.30 -14.10
N GLU A 6 -13.08 -16.57 -13.20
CA GLU A 6 -13.34 -17.05 -11.83
C GLU A 6 -13.23 -15.92 -10.78
N TRP A 7 -12.98 -14.68 -11.23
CA TRP A 7 -12.82 -13.51 -10.38
C TRP A 7 -14.16 -12.77 -10.21
N ASP A 8 -14.60 -12.55 -8.97
CA ASP A 8 -15.85 -11.83 -8.67
C ASP A 8 -15.57 -10.63 -7.75
N ASP A 9 -15.54 -9.44 -8.32
CA ASP A 9 -15.32 -8.18 -7.61
C ASP A 9 -16.44 -7.81 -6.62
N ALA A 10 -17.57 -8.49 -6.68
CA ALA A 10 -18.72 -8.25 -5.80
C ALA A 10 -18.62 -9.02 -4.47
N VAL A 11 -17.79 -10.07 -4.43
CA VAL A 11 -17.66 -10.98 -3.30
C VAL A 11 -16.44 -10.63 -2.45
N PRO A 12 -16.56 -10.46 -1.11
CA PRO A 12 -15.42 -10.31 -0.22
C PRO A 12 -14.47 -11.51 -0.30
N GLY A 13 -13.15 -11.21 -0.34
CA GLY A 13 -12.11 -12.22 -0.41
C GLY A 13 -11.20 -12.13 -1.63
N PHE A 14 -11.55 -11.33 -2.65
CA PHE A 14 -10.65 -11.05 -3.76
C PHE A 14 -9.87 -9.76 -3.49
N VAL A 15 -8.54 -9.89 -3.39
CA VAL A 15 -7.66 -8.78 -2.99
C VAL A 15 -6.69 -8.40 -4.11
N GLU A 16 -6.45 -7.11 -4.24
CA GLU A 16 -5.33 -6.55 -5.01
C GLU A 16 -4.16 -6.32 -4.06
N ILE A 17 -2.93 -6.59 -4.50
CA ILE A 17 -1.70 -6.35 -3.74
C ILE A 17 -0.73 -5.48 -4.52
N ASP A 18 -0.03 -4.58 -3.82
CA ASP A 18 1.00 -3.73 -4.40
C ASP A 18 2.06 -3.34 -3.37
N LEU A 19 3.23 -2.91 -3.84
CA LEU A 19 4.37 -2.51 -3.02
C LEU A 19 4.75 -1.04 -3.23
N VAL A 20 4.77 -0.29 -2.14
CA VAL A 20 5.21 1.11 -2.11
C VAL A 20 6.65 1.18 -1.62
N GLY A 21 7.59 1.60 -2.48
CA GLY A 21 9.00 1.78 -2.10
C GLY A 21 9.24 3.06 -1.28
N HIS A 22 10.11 2.99 -0.29
CA HIS A 22 10.52 4.14 0.54
C HIS A 22 11.96 4.53 0.24
N GLU A 23 12.24 4.86 -1.02
CA GLU A 23 13.57 5.21 -1.52
C GLU A 23 14.01 6.66 -1.23
N GLY A 24 13.06 7.57 -0.94
CA GLY A 24 13.34 8.96 -0.64
C GLY A 24 14.06 9.72 -1.76
N GLY A 25 13.70 9.43 -3.01
CA GLY A 25 14.35 10.03 -4.19
C GLY A 25 15.69 9.41 -4.59
N ASN A 26 16.16 8.35 -3.90
CA ASN A 26 17.40 7.66 -4.23
C ASN A 26 17.20 6.13 -4.16
N SER A 27 17.12 5.49 -5.32
CA SER A 27 16.87 4.04 -5.43
C SER A 27 18.11 3.15 -5.19
N ARG A 28 19.27 3.74 -4.84
CA ARG A 28 20.49 2.96 -4.57
C ARG A 28 20.45 2.33 -3.18
N GLY A 29 20.95 1.09 -3.07
CA GLY A 29 21.02 0.34 -1.82
C GLY A 29 19.68 -0.21 -1.36
N GLU A 30 19.65 -0.77 -0.15
CA GLU A 30 18.42 -1.32 0.45
C GLU A 30 17.59 -0.22 1.10
N PHE A 31 16.27 -0.35 1.03
CA PHE A 31 15.29 0.49 1.71
C PHE A 31 14.00 -0.31 1.92
N CYS A 32 13.17 0.17 2.84
CA CYS A 32 11.91 -0.48 3.17
C CYS A 32 10.89 -0.36 2.04
N PHE A 33 10.01 -1.35 1.97
CA PHE A 33 8.80 -1.32 1.15
C PHE A 33 7.59 -1.54 2.04
N THR A 34 6.46 -1.00 1.64
CA THR A 34 5.18 -1.26 2.30
C THR A 34 4.28 -2.01 1.33
N LEU A 35 3.84 -3.20 1.73
CA LEU A 35 2.83 -3.99 1.06
C LEU A 35 1.44 -3.49 1.48
N ASP A 36 0.61 -3.15 0.50
CA ASP A 36 -0.82 -2.96 0.67
C ASP A 36 -1.58 -4.15 0.10
N VAL A 37 -2.53 -4.67 0.86
CA VAL A 37 -3.45 -5.75 0.49
C VAL A 37 -4.87 -5.21 0.66
N THR A 38 -5.60 -5.03 -0.42
CA THR A 38 -6.93 -4.41 -0.41
C THR A 38 -7.98 -5.31 -1.03
N ASP A 39 -9.03 -5.64 -0.27
CA ASP A 39 -10.20 -6.35 -0.77
C ASP A 39 -11.05 -5.46 -1.67
N ILE A 40 -11.35 -5.94 -2.87
CA ILE A 40 -12.06 -5.15 -3.88
C ILE A 40 -13.51 -4.93 -3.48
N ALA A 41 -14.18 -5.95 -2.94
CA ALA A 41 -15.59 -5.89 -2.59
C ALA A 41 -15.88 -4.90 -1.47
N THR A 42 -15.07 -4.89 -0.41
CA THR A 42 -15.32 -4.10 0.79
C THR A 42 -14.43 -2.87 0.92
N GLY A 43 -13.26 -2.88 0.28
CA GLY A 43 -12.19 -1.91 0.48
C GLY A 43 -11.42 -2.12 1.79
N TRP A 44 -11.60 -3.27 2.46
CA TRP A 44 -10.80 -3.64 3.63
C TRP A 44 -9.34 -3.72 3.25
N THR A 45 -8.49 -3.09 4.03
CA THR A 45 -7.06 -2.98 3.70
C THR A 45 -6.20 -3.39 4.88
N GLU A 46 -5.20 -4.22 4.62
CA GLU A 46 -4.14 -4.59 5.55
C GLU A 46 -2.79 -4.16 4.96
N THR A 47 -1.96 -3.52 5.77
CA THR A 47 -0.71 -2.91 5.34
C THR A 47 0.44 -3.46 6.16
N ARG A 48 1.56 -3.84 5.52
CA ARG A 48 2.77 -4.35 6.17
C ARG A 48 4.02 -3.77 5.54
N SER A 49 4.94 -3.28 6.36
CA SER A 49 6.26 -2.89 5.86
C SER A 49 7.26 -4.02 5.98
N VAL A 50 8.14 -4.12 4.99
CA VAL A 50 9.21 -5.09 4.89
C VAL A 50 10.55 -4.40 4.67
N ARG A 51 11.63 -5.08 5.08
CA ARG A 51 13.00 -4.55 5.03
C ARG A 51 13.45 -4.16 3.60
N ASN A 52 13.08 -4.96 2.63
CA ASN A 52 13.35 -4.76 1.20
C ASN A 52 12.38 -5.62 0.38
N LYS A 53 12.41 -5.50 -0.95
CA LYS A 53 11.53 -6.25 -1.86
C LYS A 53 11.96 -7.69 -2.16
N ALA A 54 12.86 -8.29 -1.37
CA ALA A 54 13.22 -9.68 -1.57
C ALA A 54 12.01 -10.59 -1.32
N GLN A 55 11.80 -11.56 -2.20
CA GLN A 55 10.63 -12.46 -2.25
C GLN A 55 10.28 -13.04 -0.87
N LYS A 56 11.26 -13.51 -0.10
CA LYS A 56 11.04 -14.08 1.23
C LYS A 56 10.32 -13.13 2.21
N TRP A 57 10.66 -11.83 2.17
CA TRP A 57 10.06 -10.84 3.06
C TRP A 57 8.67 -10.43 2.58
N VAL A 58 8.52 -10.24 1.27
CA VAL A 58 7.23 -9.92 0.64
C VAL A 58 6.24 -11.07 0.83
N PHE A 59 6.67 -12.31 0.61
CA PHE A 59 5.82 -13.50 0.80
C PHE A 59 5.37 -13.66 2.26
N ALA A 60 6.28 -13.50 3.23
CA ALA A 60 5.92 -13.52 4.65
C ALA A 60 4.89 -12.42 5.00
N ALA A 61 5.06 -11.22 4.45
CA ALA A 61 4.12 -10.12 4.65
C ALA A 61 2.75 -10.37 4.00
N ILE A 62 2.70 -11.00 2.81
CA ILE A 62 1.43 -11.41 2.17
C ILE A 62 0.69 -12.39 3.09
N LYS A 63 1.34 -13.41 3.58
CA LYS A 63 0.73 -14.40 4.49
C LYS A 63 0.21 -13.76 5.77
N ASP A 64 0.98 -12.87 6.39
CA ASP A 64 0.57 -12.17 7.61
C ASP A 64 -0.60 -11.22 7.35
N ALA A 65 -0.55 -10.45 6.26
CA ALA A 65 -1.62 -9.54 5.90
C ALA A 65 -2.92 -10.28 5.55
N THR A 66 -2.86 -11.34 4.75
CA THR A 66 -4.05 -12.14 4.38
C THR A 66 -4.68 -12.83 5.59
N ALA A 67 -3.89 -13.32 6.53
CA ALA A 67 -4.38 -13.90 7.78
C ALA A 67 -5.07 -12.89 8.71
N ALA A 68 -4.80 -11.59 8.55
CA ALA A 68 -5.41 -10.51 9.36
C ALA A 68 -6.79 -10.06 8.85
N PHE A 69 -7.23 -10.51 7.68
CA PHE A 69 -8.56 -10.21 7.16
C PHE A 69 -9.65 -10.86 8.03
N PRO A 70 -10.80 -10.20 8.20
CA PRO A 70 -11.90 -10.77 9.00
C PRO A 70 -12.64 -11.92 8.28
N PHE A 71 -12.37 -12.16 7.00
CA PHE A 71 -12.99 -13.17 6.15
C PHE A 71 -11.90 -13.92 5.36
N ALA A 72 -12.27 -15.06 4.79
CA ALA A 72 -11.36 -15.87 3.99
C ALA A 72 -10.96 -15.13 2.70
N ILE A 73 -9.69 -15.21 2.34
CA ILE A 73 -9.20 -14.76 1.03
C ILE A 73 -9.52 -15.86 0.01
N LEU A 74 -10.03 -15.47 -1.14
CA LEU A 74 -10.43 -16.34 -2.25
C LEU A 74 -9.52 -16.17 -3.47
N GLY A 75 -8.95 -14.98 -3.64
CA GLY A 75 -8.04 -14.71 -4.75
C GLY A 75 -7.15 -13.50 -4.50
N ILE A 76 -6.01 -13.51 -5.17
CA ILE A 76 -4.99 -12.47 -5.11
C ILE A 76 -4.67 -12.01 -6.51
N ASP A 77 -4.79 -10.71 -6.79
CA ASP A 77 -4.31 -10.05 -8.00
C ASP A 77 -3.08 -9.21 -7.67
N SER A 78 -2.04 -9.33 -8.48
CA SER A 78 -0.82 -8.52 -8.34
C SER A 78 -0.44 -7.89 -9.66
N ASP A 79 0.39 -6.88 -9.63
CA ASP A 79 1.10 -6.42 -10.81
C ASP A 79 2.11 -7.48 -11.31
N ASN A 80 2.85 -7.14 -12.39
CA ASN A 80 3.86 -8.03 -12.95
C ASN A 80 5.23 -7.89 -12.26
N GLY A 81 5.30 -7.40 -11.02
CA GLY A 81 6.53 -7.28 -10.27
C GLY A 81 7.19 -8.64 -10.00
N SER A 82 8.51 -8.71 -10.17
CA SER A 82 9.28 -9.95 -9.96
C SER A 82 9.21 -10.46 -8.52
N GLU A 83 8.94 -9.59 -7.57
CA GLU A 83 8.71 -9.87 -6.16
C GLU A 83 7.47 -10.72 -5.90
N PHE A 84 6.43 -10.60 -6.75
CA PHE A 84 5.19 -11.38 -6.68
C PHE A 84 5.22 -12.61 -7.58
N ILE A 85 6.09 -12.61 -8.62
CA ILE A 85 6.19 -13.73 -9.57
C ILE A 85 7.24 -14.72 -9.07
N ASN A 86 6.89 -15.51 -8.07
CA ASN A 86 7.78 -16.53 -7.55
C ASN A 86 7.04 -17.86 -7.31
N ARG A 87 7.81 -18.94 -7.32
CA ARG A 87 7.28 -20.29 -7.17
C ARG A 87 6.63 -20.52 -5.80
N GLU A 88 7.18 -19.91 -4.75
CA GLU A 88 6.67 -20.09 -3.38
C GLU A 88 5.26 -19.51 -3.24
N LEU A 89 5.02 -18.29 -3.76
CA LEU A 89 3.70 -17.66 -3.75
C LEU A 89 2.69 -18.50 -4.56
N LEU A 90 3.07 -18.96 -5.76
CA LEU A 90 2.19 -19.77 -6.59
C LEU A 90 1.83 -21.09 -5.92
N THR A 91 2.82 -21.81 -5.37
CA THR A 91 2.59 -23.07 -4.66
C THR A 91 1.70 -22.87 -3.44
N TRP A 92 1.90 -21.78 -2.68
CA TRP A 92 1.06 -21.47 -1.54
C TRP A 92 -0.39 -21.15 -1.98
N CYS A 93 -0.59 -20.38 -3.04
CA CYS A 93 -1.92 -20.12 -3.57
C CYS A 93 -2.63 -21.42 -4.01
N GLU A 94 -1.89 -22.34 -4.63
CA GLU A 94 -2.44 -23.67 -5.01
C GLU A 94 -2.81 -24.50 -3.76
N GLN A 95 -1.97 -24.53 -2.74
CA GLN A 95 -2.22 -25.26 -1.48
C GLN A 95 -3.44 -24.73 -0.72
N GLU A 96 -3.59 -23.40 -0.69
CA GLU A 96 -4.72 -22.74 -0.01
C GLU A 96 -5.96 -22.60 -0.92
N ASN A 97 -5.94 -23.13 -2.14
CA ASN A 97 -6.99 -22.98 -3.15
C ASN A 97 -7.33 -21.52 -3.50
N LEU A 98 -6.33 -20.62 -3.46
CA LEU A 98 -6.49 -19.22 -3.83
C LEU A 98 -6.37 -19.05 -5.35
N THR A 99 -7.27 -18.29 -5.94
CA THR A 99 -7.12 -17.84 -7.32
C THR A 99 -6.01 -16.80 -7.39
N PHE A 100 -4.95 -17.03 -8.18
CA PHE A 100 -3.90 -16.05 -8.42
C PHE A 100 -3.99 -15.49 -9.83
N THR A 101 -4.15 -14.18 -9.94
CA THR A 101 -4.20 -13.45 -11.21
C THR A 101 -3.11 -12.39 -11.28
N ARG A 102 -2.90 -11.85 -12.47
CA ARG A 102 -1.99 -10.74 -12.72
C ARG A 102 -2.67 -9.68 -13.53
N SER A 103 -2.41 -8.45 -13.18
CA SER A 103 -2.85 -7.29 -13.93
C SER A 103 -2.36 -7.37 -15.37
N ARG A 104 -3.23 -7.08 -16.32
CA ARG A 104 -2.92 -7.13 -17.75
C ARG A 104 -2.01 -5.96 -18.13
N SER A 105 -0.94 -6.25 -18.87
CA SER A 105 -0.04 -5.22 -19.36
C SER A 105 -0.80 -4.14 -20.16
N GLY A 106 -0.64 -2.88 -19.79
CA GLY A 106 -1.26 -1.73 -20.45
C GLY A 106 -2.72 -1.45 -20.07
N ASN A 107 -3.33 -2.22 -19.18
CA ASN A 107 -4.71 -1.99 -18.72
C ASN A 107 -4.72 -1.17 -17.42
N LYS A 108 -4.87 0.14 -17.53
CA LYS A 108 -4.86 1.11 -16.41
C LYS A 108 -5.98 0.93 -15.38
N ASN A 109 -6.92 0.03 -15.59
CA ASN A 109 -7.99 -0.24 -14.63
C ASN A 109 -7.67 -1.42 -13.71
N ASP A 110 -6.71 -2.26 -14.07
CA ASP A 110 -6.25 -3.38 -13.26
C ASP A 110 -5.33 -2.81 -12.15
N GLY A 111 -5.58 -3.14 -10.88
CA GLY A 111 -4.83 -2.59 -9.73
C GLY A 111 -5.27 -1.20 -9.24
N ALA A 112 -6.34 -0.61 -9.82
CA ALA A 112 -6.78 0.74 -9.50
C ALA A 112 -7.21 0.92 -8.03
N HIS A 113 -7.68 -0.13 -7.38
CA HIS A 113 -8.13 -0.08 -5.98
C HIS A 113 -6.95 0.02 -5.03
N VAL A 114 -5.90 -0.79 -5.21
CA VAL A 114 -4.70 -0.76 -4.38
C VAL A 114 -3.84 0.48 -4.64
N GLU A 115 -3.72 0.96 -5.90
CA GLU A 115 -3.00 2.20 -6.21
C GLU A 115 -3.55 3.42 -5.46
N GLN A 116 -4.88 3.53 -5.35
CA GLN A 116 -5.51 4.59 -4.56
C GLN A 116 -5.13 4.47 -3.08
N LYS A 117 -5.02 3.26 -2.54
CA LYS A 117 -4.62 3.01 -1.16
C LYS A 117 -3.16 3.38 -0.89
N ASN A 118 -2.26 3.10 -1.82
CA ASN A 118 -0.86 3.49 -1.75
C ASN A 118 -0.70 4.99 -1.46
N TRP A 119 -1.51 5.81 -2.08
CA TRP A 119 -1.48 7.25 -1.82
C TRP A 119 -2.19 7.63 -0.52
N HIS A 120 -3.44 7.19 -0.33
CA HIS A 120 -4.28 7.59 0.80
C HIS A 120 -3.81 7.01 2.14
N ILE A 121 -3.29 5.79 2.16
CA ILE A 121 -2.85 5.13 3.39
C ILE A 121 -1.36 5.39 3.60
N VAL A 122 -0.52 5.05 2.63
CA VAL A 122 0.93 5.08 2.84
C VAL A 122 1.47 6.50 2.71
N ARG A 123 1.32 7.13 1.54
CA ARG A 123 1.99 8.42 1.28
C ARG A 123 1.46 9.57 2.12
N GLN A 124 0.17 9.61 2.40
CA GLN A 124 -0.39 10.64 3.30
C GLN A 124 0.05 10.47 4.75
N THR A 125 0.34 9.25 5.20
CA THR A 125 0.71 8.99 6.59
C THR A 125 2.20 9.16 6.86
N VAL A 126 3.06 8.65 5.97
CA VAL A 126 4.52 8.62 6.19
C VAL A 126 5.33 9.36 5.12
N GLY A 127 4.69 9.94 4.11
CA GLY A 127 5.34 10.78 3.07
C GLY A 127 6.24 10.00 2.12
N TYR A 128 7.24 10.71 1.59
CA TYR A 128 8.16 10.23 0.55
C TYR A 128 9.61 10.12 1.05
N HIS A 129 9.80 9.97 2.34
CA HIS A 129 11.13 9.86 2.95
C HIS A 129 11.76 8.50 2.67
N ARG A 130 13.08 8.44 2.84
CA ARG A 130 13.82 7.18 2.79
C ARG A 130 13.79 6.51 4.15
N TYR A 131 13.28 5.29 4.19
CA TYR A 131 13.29 4.41 5.35
C TYR A 131 14.14 3.19 5.04
N ASP A 132 15.24 2.98 5.78
CA ASP A 132 16.21 1.92 5.51
C ASP A 132 16.85 1.33 6.79
N THR A 133 16.30 1.65 7.97
CA THR A 133 16.77 1.13 9.25
C THR A 133 15.74 0.20 9.91
N ALA A 134 16.19 -0.67 10.80
CA ALA A 134 15.30 -1.57 11.55
C ALA A 134 14.34 -0.80 12.46
N ALA A 135 14.78 0.32 13.06
CA ALA A 135 13.94 1.15 13.90
C ALA A 135 12.81 1.84 13.11
N GLU A 136 13.10 2.31 11.90
CA GLU A 136 12.08 2.87 11.00
C GLU A 136 11.10 1.80 10.55
N LEU A 137 11.57 0.58 10.26
CA LEU A 137 10.71 -0.54 9.90
C LEU A 137 9.74 -0.90 11.03
N ASP A 138 10.20 -0.90 12.30
CA ASP A 138 9.36 -1.12 13.47
C ASP A 138 8.28 -0.03 13.59
N LEU A 139 8.69 1.24 13.50
CA LEU A 139 7.75 2.37 13.56
C LEU A 139 6.70 2.31 12.45
N LEU A 140 7.10 2.00 11.21
CA LEU A 140 6.17 1.82 10.10
C LEU A 140 5.12 0.76 10.44
N ASN A 141 5.50 -0.41 10.92
CA ASN A 141 4.56 -1.47 11.26
C ASN A 141 3.67 -1.13 12.47
N ARG A 142 4.17 -0.38 13.45
CA ARG A 142 3.36 0.17 14.55
C ARG A 142 2.32 1.18 14.05
N ILE A 143 2.68 2.03 13.08
CA ILE A 143 1.75 2.95 12.43
C ILE A 143 0.67 2.16 11.69
N TRP A 144 1.02 1.12 10.93
CA TRP A 144 0.05 0.33 10.17
C TRP A 144 -0.92 -0.44 11.07
N ALA A 145 -0.47 -0.91 12.23
CA ALA A 145 -1.35 -1.54 13.22
C ALA A 145 -2.48 -0.63 13.69
N LEU A 146 -2.25 0.69 13.75
CA LEU A 146 -3.26 1.70 14.08
C LEU A 146 -4.03 2.16 12.85
N GLN A 147 -3.33 2.39 11.73
CA GLN A 147 -3.91 2.89 10.48
C GLN A 147 -4.98 1.94 9.93
N ARG A 148 -4.77 0.60 10.05
CA ARG A 148 -5.79 -0.38 9.67
C ARG A 148 -7.12 -0.19 10.41
N LEU A 149 -7.05 0.15 11.72
CA LEU A 149 -8.25 0.42 12.51
C LEU A 149 -8.97 1.68 12.05
N LEU A 150 -8.20 2.75 11.80
CA LEU A 150 -8.77 4.01 11.33
C LEU A 150 -9.39 3.85 9.95
N THR A 151 -8.67 3.26 9.01
CA THR A 151 -9.12 3.08 7.62
C THR A 151 -10.33 2.16 7.54
N ASN A 152 -10.26 0.99 8.17
CA ASN A 152 -11.28 -0.03 7.98
C ASN A 152 -12.57 0.27 8.77
N HIS A 153 -12.46 0.88 9.94
CA HIS A 153 -13.64 1.13 10.79
C HIS A 153 -14.25 2.52 10.62
N PHE A 154 -13.43 3.54 10.24
CA PHE A 154 -13.86 4.94 10.27
C PHE A 154 -13.63 5.70 8.95
N GLY A 155 -12.88 5.14 7.99
CA GLY A 155 -12.61 5.76 6.69
C GLY A 155 -13.69 5.43 5.65
N PRO A 156 -14.72 6.29 5.41
CA PRO A 156 -15.71 6.03 4.37
C PRO A 156 -15.08 6.13 2.97
N GLN A 157 -15.49 5.24 2.09
CA GLN A 157 -15.01 5.12 0.73
C GLN A 157 -16.18 5.01 -0.24
N GLN A 158 -16.00 5.54 -1.45
CA GLN A 158 -16.96 5.39 -2.53
C GLN A 158 -16.40 4.45 -3.60
N LYS A 159 -17.25 3.58 -4.13
CA LYS A 159 -16.91 2.75 -5.28
C LYS A 159 -17.48 3.36 -6.55
N LEU A 160 -16.70 3.27 -7.64
CA LEU A 160 -17.14 3.68 -8.96
C LEU A 160 -18.14 2.65 -9.48
N LEU A 161 -19.40 3.06 -9.67
CA LEU A 161 -20.47 2.20 -10.22
C LEU A 161 -20.52 2.26 -11.74
N ALA A 162 -20.32 3.46 -12.31
CA ALA A 162 -20.39 3.64 -13.75
C ALA A 162 -19.46 4.78 -14.21
N LYS A 163 -18.89 4.60 -15.40
CA LYS A 163 -18.09 5.59 -16.12
C LYS A 163 -18.61 5.68 -17.54
N VAL A 164 -19.26 6.79 -17.86
CA VAL A 164 -19.84 7.04 -19.18
C VAL A 164 -19.05 8.12 -19.89
N ARG A 165 -18.66 7.85 -21.12
CA ARG A 165 -17.97 8.83 -21.97
C ARG A 165 -18.92 9.30 -23.07
N THR A 166 -19.12 10.63 -23.13
CA THR A 166 -19.89 11.28 -24.19
C THR A 166 -19.00 12.32 -24.86
N GLY A 167 -18.40 11.96 -25.98
CA GLY A 167 -17.38 12.77 -26.63
C GLY A 167 -16.14 12.97 -25.76
N ALA A 168 -15.80 14.22 -25.47
CA ALA A 168 -14.69 14.57 -24.57
C ALA A 168 -15.05 14.51 -23.06
N LYS A 169 -16.34 14.50 -22.71
CA LYS A 169 -16.83 14.52 -21.33
C LYS A 169 -16.89 13.11 -20.75
N ILE A 170 -16.36 12.95 -19.53
CA ILE A 170 -16.45 11.72 -18.74
C ILE A 170 -17.30 12.00 -17.50
N SER A 171 -18.41 11.27 -17.35
CA SER A 171 -19.26 11.27 -16.17
C SER A 171 -18.99 10.00 -15.36
N LYS A 172 -18.84 10.14 -14.04
CA LYS A 172 -18.61 9.04 -13.11
C LYS A 172 -19.73 9.01 -12.07
N THR A 173 -20.31 7.84 -11.84
CA THR A 173 -21.32 7.62 -10.81
C THR A 173 -20.70 6.74 -9.73
N TYR A 174 -20.86 7.15 -8.48
CA TYR A 174 -20.33 6.45 -7.32
C TYR A 174 -21.47 5.95 -6.45
N ASP A 175 -21.19 4.92 -5.65
CA ASP A 175 -22.11 4.43 -4.62
C ASP A 175 -22.16 5.38 -3.41
N ARG A 176 -23.04 5.06 -2.46
CA ARG A 176 -23.10 5.76 -1.18
C ARG A 176 -21.81 5.50 -0.38
N PRO A 177 -21.17 6.56 0.18
CA PRO A 177 -19.98 6.38 1.00
C PRO A 177 -20.25 5.42 2.16
N ALA A 178 -19.38 4.43 2.32
CA ALA A 178 -19.44 3.47 3.43
C ALA A 178 -18.03 3.05 3.84
N THR A 179 -17.82 2.78 5.13
CA THR A 179 -16.56 2.23 5.60
C THR A 179 -16.42 0.75 5.19
N PRO A 180 -15.19 0.22 5.04
CA PRO A 180 -14.99 -1.22 4.86
C PRO A 180 -15.73 -2.06 5.90
N PHE A 181 -15.69 -1.67 7.16
CA PHE A 181 -16.46 -2.30 8.23
C PHE A 181 -17.97 -2.36 7.94
N GLN A 182 -18.57 -1.26 7.49
CA GLN A 182 -20.00 -1.23 7.13
C GLN A 182 -20.30 -2.15 5.95
N ARG A 183 -19.40 -2.20 4.93
CA ARG A 183 -19.55 -3.09 3.77
C ARG A 183 -19.45 -4.56 4.18
N VAL A 184 -18.50 -4.93 5.04
CA VAL A 184 -18.38 -6.28 5.58
C VAL A 184 -19.63 -6.67 6.35
N LEU A 185 -20.22 -5.76 7.15
CA LEU A 185 -21.46 -6.04 7.86
C LEU A 185 -22.66 -6.18 6.95
N ALA A 186 -22.69 -5.47 5.83
CA ALA A 186 -23.78 -5.50 4.84
C ALA A 186 -23.71 -6.71 3.91
N ASP A 187 -22.56 -7.38 3.80
CA ASP A 187 -22.44 -8.62 2.99
C ASP A 187 -23.47 -9.67 3.45
N THR A 188 -24.12 -10.36 2.51
CA THR A 188 -25.17 -11.34 2.84
C THR A 188 -24.79 -12.77 2.58
N GLY A 189 -23.68 -13.01 1.84
CA GLY A 189 -23.34 -14.34 1.34
C GLY A 189 -22.08 -14.95 1.95
N THR A 190 -21.00 -14.19 2.01
CA THR A 190 -19.65 -14.73 2.24
C THR A 190 -19.21 -14.63 3.71
N VAL A 191 -19.52 -13.51 4.36
CA VAL A 191 -19.06 -13.26 5.72
C VAL A 191 -20.04 -13.80 6.75
N SER A 192 -19.60 -14.71 7.62
CA SER A 192 -20.43 -15.37 8.61
C SER A 192 -20.99 -14.41 9.66
N ARG A 193 -22.09 -14.78 10.29
CA ARG A 193 -22.73 -14.00 11.37
C ARG A 193 -21.79 -13.84 12.58
N ASP A 194 -20.97 -14.84 12.87
CA ASP A 194 -20.04 -14.81 14.00
C ASP A 194 -18.91 -13.81 13.77
N VAL A 195 -18.37 -13.76 12.55
CA VAL A 195 -17.39 -12.74 12.14
C VAL A 195 -17.98 -11.34 12.30
N LYS A 196 -19.19 -11.10 11.83
CA LYS A 196 -19.86 -9.80 11.97
C LYS A 196 -20.12 -9.42 13.44
N LYS A 197 -20.48 -10.39 14.27
CA LYS A 197 -20.65 -10.19 15.74
C LYS A 197 -19.32 -9.84 16.40
N ARG A 198 -18.24 -10.54 16.04
CA ARG A 198 -16.88 -10.24 16.51
C ARG A 198 -16.46 -8.82 16.10
N LEU A 199 -16.61 -8.45 14.86
CA LEU A 199 -16.24 -7.13 14.34
C LEU A 199 -17.02 -5.99 15.03
N ARG A 200 -18.33 -6.17 15.29
CA ARG A 200 -19.10 -5.17 16.07
C ARG A 200 -18.57 -5.01 17.50
N ARG A 201 -18.16 -6.10 18.14
CA ARG A 201 -17.57 -6.07 19.48
C ARG A 201 -16.22 -5.37 19.48
N GLU A 202 -15.37 -5.65 18.47
CA GLU A 202 -14.06 -5.02 18.30
C GLU A 202 -14.18 -3.53 17.97
N ASN A 203 -15.16 -3.13 17.18
CA ASN A 203 -15.38 -1.72 16.81
C ASN A 203 -15.86 -0.86 17.99
N LYS A 204 -16.68 -1.42 18.90
CA LYS A 204 -17.34 -0.67 19.98
C LYS A 204 -16.38 0.17 20.86
N PRO A 205 -15.22 -0.31 21.31
CA PRO A 205 -14.29 0.45 22.14
C PRO A 205 -13.38 1.40 21.37
N LEU A 206 -13.39 1.37 20.02
CA LEU A 206 -12.46 2.17 19.21
C LEU A 206 -12.82 3.65 19.24
N ASN A 207 -11.81 4.49 19.49
CA ASN A 207 -11.93 5.94 19.42
C ASN A 207 -11.06 6.48 18.29
N PRO A 208 -11.65 6.93 17.16
CA PRO A 208 -10.89 7.38 15.99
C PRO A 208 -9.97 8.58 16.30
N ALA A 209 -10.38 9.50 17.16
CA ALA A 209 -9.56 10.64 17.54
C ALA A 209 -8.32 10.22 18.35
N ALA A 210 -8.46 9.23 19.24
CA ALA A 210 -7.33 8.69 20.00
C ALA A 210 -6.36 7.93 19.07
N ILE A 211 -6.88 7.11 18.15
CA ILE A 211 -6.09 6.39 17.15
C ILE A 211 -5.34 7.39 16.28
N GLN A 212 -5.99 8.43 15.77
CA GLN A 212 -5.37 9.45 14.93
C GLN A 212 -4.22 10.17 15.66
N ARG A 213 -4.40 10.54 16.93
CA ARG A 213 -3.31 11.15 17.73
C ARG A 213 -2.12 10.23 17.91
N GLN A 214 -2.35 8.93 18.11
CA GLN A 214 -1.26 7.94 18.21
C GLN A 214 -0.51 7.79 16.88
N ILE A 215 -1.22 7.73 15.76
CA ILE A 215 -0.61 7.71 14.42
C ILE A 215 0.25 8.95 14.22
N GLN A 216 -0.25 10.15 14.54
CA GLN A 216 0.50 11.39 14.41
C GLN A 216 1.77 11.40 15.27
N ALA A 217 1.69 10.91 16.51
CA ALA A 217 2.85 10.82 17.40
C ALA A 217 3.93 9.87 16.83
N LEU A 218 3.54 8.68 16.36
CA LEU A 218 4.47 7.74 15.74
C LEU A 218 5.05 8.26 14.42
N SER A 219 4.25 8.96 13.61
CA SER A 219 4.73 9.58 12.36
C SER A 219 5.73 10.70 12.63
N ALA A 220 5.52 11.49 13.69
CA ALA A 220 6.48 12.51 14.13
C ALA A 220 7.81 11.89 14.66
N GLU A 221 7.72 10.79 15.42
CA GLU A 221 8.89 10.01 15.85
C GLU A 221 9.67 9.47 14.65
N LEU A 222 8.97 8.88 13.68
CA LEU A 222 9.54 8.37 12.43
C LEU A 222 10.25 9.48 11.64
N LEU A 223 9.65 10.64 11.51
CA LEU A 223 10.23 11.80 10.83
C LEU A 223 11.50 12.28 11.56
N THR A 224 11.47 12.37 12.88
CA THR A 224 12.63 12.77 13.70
C THR A 224 13.80 11.80 13.49
N LEU A 225 13.53 10.49 13.53
CA LEU A 225 14.54 9.46 13.31
C LEU A 225 15.16 9.56 11.90
N THR A 226 14.33 9.78 10.90
CA THR A 226 14.73 9.88 9.50
C THR A 226 15.57 11.13 9.22
N THR A 227 15.20 12.27 9.80
CA THR A 227 15.93 13.54 9.60
C THR A 227 17.26 13.55 10.35
N ALA A 228 17.33 12.92 11.53
CA ALA A 228 18.57 12.80 12.29
C ALA A 228 19.67 12.05 11.50
N LYS A 229 19.35 10.98 10.78
CA LYS A 229 20.33 10.25 9.97
C LYS A 229 20.79 11.03 8.72
N GLN A 230 19.98 11.95 8.18
CA GLN A 230 20.38 12.80 7.06
C GLN A 230 21.42 13.85 7.47
N GLY A 231 21.35 14.34 8.70
CA GLY A 231 22.31 15.28 9.26
C GLY A 231 23.72 14.70 9.50
N THR A 232 23.86 13.37 9.51
CA THR A 232 25.14 12.69 9.73
C THR A 232 25.91 12.36 8.43
N LYS A 233 25.34 12.60 7.26
CA LYS A 233 26.04 12.43 5.97
C LYS A 233 26.85 13.70 5.67
N PRO A 234 28.19 13.62 5.47
CA PRO A 234 28.96 14.77 5.01
C PRO A 234 28.39 15.22 3.66
N GLN A 235 28.01 16.49 3.56
CA GLN A 235 27.71 17.08 2.26
C GLN A 235 28.93 16.89 1.36
N PRO A 236 28.78 16.39 0.12
CA PRO A 236 29.90 16.35 -0.81
C PRO A 236 30.41 17.79 -0.97
N ALA A 237 31.69 17.99 -0.68
CA ALA A 237 32.34 19.30 -0.84
C ALA A 237 32.08 19.80 -2.26
N ILE A 238 31.45 20.96 -2.37
CA ILE A 238 31.25 21.65 -3.63
C ILE A 238 32.66 21.99 -4.13
N ARG A 239 33.20 21.19 -5.06
CA ARG A 239 34.42 21.55 -5.76
C ARG A 239 34.10 22.79 -6.59
N ALA A 240 34.62 23.94 -6.13
CA ALA A 240 34.66 25.15 -6.93
C ALA A 240 35.38 24.82 -8.24
N LYS A 241 34.72 25.05 -9.37
CA LYS A 241 35.39 24.95 -10.68
C LYS A 241 36.53 25.96 -10.68
N PRO A 242 37.76 25.59 -11.11
CA PRO A 242 38.79 26.57 -11.28
C PRO A 242 38.33 27.63 -12.27
N ASN A 243 38.46 28.88 -11.88
CA ASN A 243 38.18 30.01 -12.77
C ASN A 243 39.24 30.02 -13.89
N ASP A 244 38.80 29.63 -15.09
CA ASP A 244 39.65 29.66 -16.30
C ASP A 244 39.61 31.08 -16.90
N SER A 245 40.31 32.01 -16.20
CA SER A 245 40.47 33.38 -16.65
C SER A 245 41.96 33.66 -17.00
N THR A 246 42.44 32.98 -18.05
CA THR A 246 43.73 33.34 -18.70
C THR A 246 43.61 33.10 -20.21
N LYS A 247 42.79 33.92 -20.89
CA LYS A 247 42.98 34.19 -22.31
C LYS A 247 43.48 35.63 -22.44
N GLN A 248 44.79 35.78 -22.52
CA GLN A 248 45.42 37.03 -23.03
C GLN A 248 45.11 37.20 -24.50
N PRO A 249 44.77 38.42 -24.99
CA PRO A 249 44.59 38.68 -26.40
C PRO A 249 45.97 38.76 -27.07
N GLN A 250 46.21 37.91 -28.09
CA GLN A 250 47.34 38.09 -28.99
C GLN A 250 47.09 39.31 -29.89
N ARG A 251 48.01 40.28 -29.82
CA ARG A 251 48.08 41.41 -30.73
C ARG A 251 48.55 40.90 -32.08
N ALA A 252 47.82 41.26 -33.14
CA ALA A 252 48.28 41.18 -34.53
C ALA A 252 49.31 42.26 -34.83
N SER A 253 50.38 41.89 -35.51
CA SER A 253 51.25 42.74 -36.31
C SER A 253 51.21 42.22 -37.71
#